data_a1a3e9a729ed5093a9dc8b4c50ee151e
#
_entry.id   a1a3e9a729ed5093a9dc8b4c50ee151e
#
_cell.length_a   1.000
_cell.length_b   1.000
_cell.length_c   1.000
_cell.angle_alpha   90.00
_cell.angle_beta   90.00
_cell.angle_gamma   90.00
#
_symmetry.space_group_name_H-M   'P 1'
#
loop_
_entity.id
_entity.type
_entity.pdbx_description
1 polymer ?
#
loop_
_entity_poly.entity_id
_entity_poly.type
_entity_poly.pdbx_seq_one_letter_code
_entity_poly.pdbx_strand_id
1 'polypeptide(L)'
;MSFAGTTQTIPIIAEKFSWSDEDVKFYNTIITSAGIFGLSMGSLLGGKTITIGRRKAALIMQLIAFTGALCTQYLHVSTLCIGRLMYGFAAGHLNIVMAKSIDETVPAKVKGQFGIGTNAYLRIGIMLLFFLGAILPDDAEQMR
;
A
#
# COMPACT_ATOMS: atom_id res chain seq x y z
N MET A 1 -0.55 4.26 -1.91
CA MET A 1 -2.01 4.38 -1.78
C MET A 1 -2.50 4.09 -0.36
N SER A 2 -1.94 3.12 0.34
CA SER A 2 -2.37 2.71 1.68
C SER A 2 -2.05 3.70 2.80
N PHE A 3 -1.11 4.61 2.63
CA PHE A 3 -0.72 5.57 3.67
C PHE A 3 -1.77 6.66 3.94
N ALA A 4 -2.44 7.16 2.91
CA ALA A 4 -3.47 8.19 3.04
C ALA A 4 -4.70 7.68 3.82
N GLY A 5 -5.15 6.45 3.56
CA GLY A 5 -6.30 5.86 4.26
C GLY A 5 -6.05 5.58 5.75
N THR A 6 -4.80 5.38 6.18
CA THR A 6 -4.51 5.11 7.60
C THR A 6 -4.65 6.36 8.44
N THR A 7 -4.25 7.50 7.92
CA THR A 7 -4.32 8.78 8.66
C THR A 7 -5.76 9.15 9.02
N GLN A 8 -6.74 8.74 8.20
CA GLN A 8 -8.16 8.99 8.46
C GLN A 8 -8.82 7.90 9.35
N THR A 9 -8.28 6.68 9.35
CA THR A 9 -8.87 5.56 10.10
C THR A 9 -8.42 5.51 11.56
N ILE A 10 -7.23 6.01 11.86
CA ILE A 10 -6.65 5.95 13.22
C ILE A 10 -7.46 6.72 14.26
N PRO A 11 -7.95 7.96 14.02
CA PRO A 11 -8.77 8.67 15.01
C PRO A 11 -10.04 7.90 15.37
N ILE A 12 -10.67 7.21 14.42
CA ILE A 12 -11.88 6.40 14.65
C ILE A 12 -11.56 5.20 15.56
N ILE A 13 -10.40 4.59 15.38
CA ILE A 13 -9.95 3.45 16.22
C ILE A 13 -9.59 3.95 17.63
N ALA A 14 -8.95 5.10 17.76
CA ALA A 14 -8.57 5.70 19.02
C ALA A 14 -9.79 6.03 19.88
N GLU A 15 -10.84 6.57 19.29
CA GLU A 15 -12.11 6.87 19.97
C GLU A 15 -12.78 5.58 20.46
N LYS A 16 -12.78 4.52 19.66
CA LYS A 16 -13.39 3.22 20.00
C LYS A 16 -12.68 2.50 21.15
N PHE A 17 -11.36 2.68 21.29
CA PHE A 17 -10.55 1.99 22.31
C PHE A 17 -10.12 2.92 23.46
N SER A 18 -10.57 4.17 23.49
CA SER A 18 -10.22 5.17 24.53
C SER A 18 -8.71 5.28 24.77
N TRP A 19 -7.93 5.32 23.68
CA TRP A 19 -6.48 5.40 23.75
C TRP A 19 -6.01 6.81 24.14
N SER A 20 -4.90 6.87 24.90
CA SER A 20 -4.21 8.13 25.15
C SER A 20 -3.56 8.66 23.86
N ASP A 21 -3.42 9.98 23.73
CA ASP A 21 -2.80 10.61 22.53
C ASP A 21 -1.37 10.10 22.26
N GLU A 22 -0.65 9.67 23.29
CA GLU A 22 0.67 9.05 23.14
C GLU A 22 0.58 7.64 22.58
N ASP A 23 -0.38 6.83 23.02
CA ASP A 23 -0.62 5.48 22.51
C ASP A 23 -1.03 5.53 21.03
N VAL A 24 -1.87 6.46 20.64
CA VAL A 24 -2.29 6.66 19.24
C VAL A 24 -1.09 6.92 18.34
N LYS A 25 -0.18 7.80 18.75
CA LYS A 25 1.05 8.09 17.99
C LYS A 25 1.96 6.88 17.90
N PHE A 26 2.12 6.14 18.99
CA PHE A 26 2.96 4.95 19.04
C PHE A 26 2.44 3.83 18.12
N TYR A 27 1.16 3.49 18.20
CA TYR A 27 0.56 2.48 17.34
C TYR A 27 0.53 2.90 15.87
N ASN A 28 0.28 4.18 15.59
CA ASN A 28 0.36 4.71 14.22
C ASN A 28 1.75 4.53 13.63
N THR A 29 2.78 4.82 14.42
CA THR A 29 4.17 4.65 13.99
C THR A 29 4.50 3.18 13.71
N ILE A 30 4.07 2.25 14.56
CA ILE A 30 4.28 0.81 14.37
C ILE A 30 3.58 0.32 13.10
N ILE A 31 2.30 0.66 12.92
CA ILE A 31 1.49 0.24 11.76
C ILE A 31 2.10 0.78 10.46
N THR A 32 2.56 2.02 10.47
CA THR A 32 3.19 2.65 9.31
C THR A 32 4.54 2.01 9.00
N SER A 33 5.37 1.79 10.02
CA SER A 33 6.68 1.15 9.88
C SER A 33 6.57 -0.29 9.38
N ALA A 34 5.58 -1.05 9.82
CA ALA A 34 5.31 -2.40 9.33
C ALA A 34 5.05 -2.42 7.82
N GLY A 35 4.28 -1.45 7.30
CA GLY A 35 4.05 -1.31 5.86
C GLY A 35 5.32 -1.00 5.07
N ILE A 36 6.16 -0.10 5.56
CA ILE A 36 7.44 0.26 4.93
C ILE A 36 8.41 -0.93 4.95
N PHE A 37 8.48 -1.63 6.09
CA PHE A 37 9.32 -2.83 6.22
C PHE A 37 8.87 -3.93 5.23
N GLY A 38 7.56 -4.18 5.12
CA GLY A 38 6.99 -5.09 4.13
C GLY A 38 7.38 -4.70 2.71
N LEU A 39 7.29 -3.43 2.36
CA LEU A 39 7.66 -2.91 1.04
C LEU A 39 9.15 -3.13 0.73
N SER A 40 10.02 -2.90 1.69
CA SER A 40 11.46 -3.16 1.55
C SER A 40 11.76 -4.64 1.32
N MET A 41 11.18 -5.53 2.12
CA MET A 41 11.33 -6.98 1.94
C MET A 41 10.76 -7.45 0.59
N GLY A 42 9.59 -6.96 0.19
CA GLY A 42 8.97 -7.28 -1.08
C GLY A 42 9.84 -6.88 -2.28
N SER A 43 10.46 -5.71 -2.23
CA SER A 43 11.35 -5.24 -3.30
C SER A 43 12.64 -6.07 -3.39
N LEU A 44 13.23 -6.48 -2.27
CA LEU A 44 14.42 -7.34 -2.25
C LEU A 44 14.15 -8.73 -2.86
N LEU A 45 12.99 -9.31 -2.56
CA LEU A 45 12.61 -10.63 -3.07
C LEU A 45 12.03 -10.57 -4.49
N GLY A 46 11.51 -9.43 -4.92
CA GLY A 46 10.92 -9.22 -6.24
C GLY A 46 11.85 -9.57 -7.39
N GLY A 47 13.16 -9.32 -7.21
CA GLY A 47 14.16 -9.65 -8.20
C GLY A 47 14.33 -11.17 -8.46
N LYS A 48 14.19 -11.99 -7.41
CA LYS A 48 14.36 -13.46 -7.52
C LYS A 48 13.14 -14.17 -8.10
N THR A 49 11.95 -13.65 -7.86
CA THR A 49 10.69 -14.31 -8.26
C THR A 49 10.35 -14.17 -9.74
N ILE A 50 11.05 -13.28 -10.45
CA ILE A 50 10.89 -13.11 -11.90
C ILE A 50 11.24 -14.39 -12.67
N THR A 51 12.11 -15.24 -12.15
CA THR A 51 12.48 -16.54 -12.74
C THR A 51 11.31 -17.54 -12.79
N ILE A 52 10.31 -17.40 -11.92
CA ILE A 52 9.12 -18.26 -11.87
C ILE A 52 8.10 -17.91 -12.97
N GLY A 53 8.26 -16.76 -13.59
CA GLY A 53 7.37 -16.24 -14.62
C GLY A 53 6.57 -15.01 -14.13
N ARG A 54 6.77 -13.91 -14.84
CA ARG A 54 6.22 -12.58 -14.49
C ARG A 54 4.71 -12.55 -14.24
N ARG A 55 3.94 -13.22 -15.11
CA ARG A 55 2.47 -13.26 -14.98
C ARG A 55 2.02 -14.01 -13.73
N LYS A 56 2.62 -15.19 -13.47
CA LYS A 56 2.29 -15.99 -12.29
C LYS A 56 2.68 -15.28 -11.00
N ALA A 57 3.88 -14.70 -10.95
CA ALA A 57 4.34 -13.92 -9.81
C ALA A 57 3.42 -12.72 -9.53
N ALA A 58 3.03 -11.96 -10.56
CA ALA A 58 2.12 -10.83 -10.41
C ALA A 58 0.74 -11.26 -9.87
N LEU A 59 0.16 -12.35 -10.37
CA LEU A 59 -1.13 -12.86 -9.90
C LEU A 59 -1.08 -13.30 -8.43
N ILE A 60 -0.04 -14.03 -8.04
CA ILE A 60 0.15 -14.48 -6.65
C ILE A 60 0.27 -13.27 -5.72
N MET A 61 1.07 -12.27 -6.11
CA MET A 61 1.24 -11.06 -5.29
C MET A 61 -0.03 -10.22 -5.23
N GLN A 62 -0.82 -10.20 -6.29
CA GLN A 62 -2.13 -9.53 -6.29
C GLN A 62 -3.10 -10.20 -5.29
N LEU A 63 -3.11 -11.53 -5.22
CA LEU A 63 -3.91 -12.26 -4.23
C LEU A 63 -3.44 -11.98 -2.81
N ILE A 64 -2.13 -11.94 -2.57
CA ILE A 64 -1.54 -11.57 -1.26
C ILE A 64 -1.92 -10.13 -0.90
N ALA A 65 -1.86 -9.19 -1.85
CA ALA A 65 -2.29 -7.82 -1.63
C ALA A 65 -3.78 -7.73 -1.26
N PHE A 66 -4.62 -8.49 -1.96
CA PHE A 66 -6.05 -8.54 -1.71
C PHE A 66 -6.38 -9.11 -0.33
N THR A 67 -5.75 -10.22 0.07
CA THR A 67 -5.92 -10.79 1.42
C THR A 67 -5.40 -9.82 2.49
N GLY A 68 -4.27 -9.17 2.27
CA GLY A 68 -3.76 -8.12 3.15
C GLY A 68 -4.74 -6.96 3.32
N ALA A 69 -5.35 -6.51 2.22
CA ALA A 69 -6.37 -5.46 2.25
C ALA A 69 -7.64 -5.89 3.01
N LEU A 70 -8.09 -7.13 2.88
CA LEU A 70 -9.21 -7.67 3.66
C LEU A 70 -8.87 -7.74 5.16
N CYS A 71 -7.66 -8.14 5.51
CA CYS A 71 -7.21 -8.14 6.91
C CYS A 71 -7.23 -6.74 7.55
N THR A 72 -6.98 -5.69 6.77
CA THR A 72 -7.03 -4.31 7.28
C THR A 72 -8.45 -3.81 7.58
N GLN A 73 -9.50 -4.52 7.16
CA GLN A 73 -10.89 -4.18 7.50
C GLN A 73 -11.24 -4.56 8.96
N TYR A 74 -10.50 -5.50 9.54
CA TYR A 74 -10.70 -5.84 10.96
C TYR A 74 -10.02 -4.81 11.86
N LEU A 75 -10.79 -4.16 12.73
CA LEU A 75 -10.34 -3.10 13.65
C LEU A 75 -9.53 -3.65 14.84
N HIS A 76 -8.62 -4.60 14.62
CA HIS A 76 -7.72 -5.08 15.65
C HIS A 76 -6.27 -4.71 15.30
N VAL A 77 -5.52 -4.12 16.22
CA VAL A 77 -4.17 -3.60 15.97
C VAL A 77 -3.23 -4.64 15.36
N SER A 78 -3.26 -5.85 15.89
CA SER A 78 -2.41 -6.95 15.39
C SER A 78 -2.76 -7.31 13.94
N THR A 79 -4.05 -7.35 13.60
CA THR A 79 -4.53 -7.65 12.25
C THR A 79 -4.19 -6.53 11.27
N LEU A 80 -4.25 -5.28 11.74
CA LEU A 80 -3.83 -4.12 10.96
C LEU A 80 -2.33 -4.16 10.64
N CYS A 81 -1.47 -4.50 11.60
CA CYS A 81 -0.02 -4.63 11.38
C CYS A 81 0.29 -5.73 10.36
N ILE A 82 -0.32 -6.92 10.50
CA ILE A 82 -0.13 -8.04 9.58
C ILE A 82 -0.64 -7.68 8.19
N GLY A 83 -1.84 -7.13 8.07
CA GLY A 83 -2.41 -6.70 6.81
C GLY A 83 -1.55 -5.66 6.09
N ARG A 84 -0.97 -4.70 6.83
CA ARG A 84 -0.05 -3.70 6.31
C ARG A 84 1.27 -4.28 5.83
N LEU A 85 1.81 -5.24 6.58
CA LEU A 85 3.04 -5.94 6.22
C LEU A 85 2.84 -6.75 4.93
N MET A 86 1.75 -7.51 4.83
CA MET A 86 1.41 -8.30 3.64
C MET A 86 1.16 -7.40 2.42
N TYR A 87 0.38 -6.34 2.58
CA TYR A 87 0.11 -5.38 1.52
C TYR A 87 1.38 -4.67 1.07
N GLY A 88 2.22 -4.21 2.01
CA GLY A 88 3.50 -3.58 1.71
C GLY A 88 4.42 -4.52 0.94
N PHE A 89 4.53 -5.77 1.39
CA PHE A 89 5.31 -6.81 0.72
C PHE A 89 4.89 -7.02 -0.73
N ALA A 90 3.59 -7.19 -0.97
CA ALA A 90 3.05 -7.36 -2.32
C ALA A 90 3.29 -6.12 -3.19
N ALA A 91 3.11 -4.92 -2.64
CA ALA A 91 3.32 -3.66 -3.36
C ALA A 91 4.79 -3.47 -3.75
N GLY A 92 5.73 -3.77 -2.84
CA GLY A 92 7.17 -3.71 -3.12
C GLY A 92 7.59 -4.67 -4.22
N HIS A 93 7.07 -5.89 -4.17
CA HIS A 93 7.33 -6.91 -5.17
C HIS A 93 6.78 -6.53 -6.56
N LEU A 94 5.53 -6.09 -6.63
CA LEU A 94 4.89 -5.68 -7.88
C LEU A 94 5.63 -4.50 -8.53
N ASN A 95 6.15 -3.58 -7.74
CA ASN A 95 6.92 -2.43 -8.23
C ASN A 95 8.16 -2.89 -9.03
N ILE A 96 8.90 -3.86 -8.52
CA ILE A 96 10.07 -4.43 -9.21
C ILE A 96 9.67 -5.23 -10.46
N VAL A 97 8.59 -6.03 -10.38
CA VAL A 97 8.10 -6.80 -11.52
C VAL A 97 7.64 -5.88 -12.65
N MET A 98 6.94 -4.78 -12.32
CA MET A 98 6.51 -3.78 -13.31
C MET A 98 7.71 -3.08 -13.96
N ALA A 99 8.68 -2.60 -13.17
CA ALA A 99 9.87 -1.94 -13.69
C ALA A 99 10.63 -2.83 -14.67
N LYS A 100 10.88 -4.08 -14.31
CA LYS A 100 11.55 -5.06 -15.20
C LYS A 100 10.71 -5.42 -16.43
N SER A 101 9.39 -5.49 -16.32
CA SER A 101 8.51 -5.75 -17.47
C SER A 101 8.60 -4.63 -18.51
N ILE A 102 8.65 -3.37 -18.06
CA ILE A 102 8.85 -2.21 -18.93
C ILE A 102 10.23 -2.29 -19.58
N ASP A 103 11.24 -2.61 -18.80
CA ASP A 103 12.63 -2.70 -19.26
C ASP A 103 12.84 -3.72 -20.38
N GLU A 104 12.10 -4.80 -20.38
CA GLU A 104 12.24 -5.87 -21.37
C GLU A 104 11.29 -5.73 -22.57
N THR A 105 10.15 -5.04 -22.39
CA THR A 105 9.11 -4.95 -23.43
C THR A 105 9.27 -3.69 -24.29
N VAL A 106 9.85 -2.63 -23.72
CA VAL A 106 9.91 -1.31 -24.38
C VAL A 106 11.24 -1.11 -25.09
N PRO A 107 11.23 -0.67 -26.38
CA PRO A 107 12.44 -0.36 -27.13
C PRO A 107 13.28 0.71 -26.42
N ALA A 108 14.62 0.60 -26.52
CA ALA A 108 15.56 1.48 -25.82
C ALA A 108 15.33 2.99 -26.08
N LYS A 109 14.85 3.35 -27.27
CA LYS A 109 14.58 4.76 -27.66
C LYS A 109 13.50 5.46 -26.81
N VAL A 110 12.50 4.72 -26.34
CA VAL A 110 11.33 5.30 -25.62
C VAL A 110 11.25 4.81 -24.16
N LYS A 111 12.19 3.99 -23.72
CA LYS A 111 12.26 3.41 -22.38
C LYS A 111 12.20 4.46 -21.27
N GLY A 112 12.95 5.55 -21.42
CA GLY A 112 12.95 6.66 -20.46
C GLY A 112 11.60 7.34 -20.35
N GLN A 113 10.87 7.54 -21.45
CA GLN A 113 9.56 8.16 -21.46
C GLN A 113 8.52 7.28 -20.74
N PHE A 114 8.57 5.95 -20.96
CA PHE A 114 7.67 5.02 -20.26
C PHE A 114 7.95 4.94 -18.76
N GLY A 115 9.21 4.99 -18.34
CA GLY A 115 9.58 5.04 -16.93
C GLY A 115 9.07 6.30 -16.23
N ILE A 116 9.22 7.47 -16.87
CA ILE A 116 8.67 8.73 -16.35
C ILE A 116 7.15 8.69 -16.33
N GLY A 117 6.51 8.18 -17.39
CA GLY A 117 5.06 8.05 -17.50
C GLY A 117 4.49 7.20 -16.37
N THR A 118 5.06 6.05 -16.06
CA THR A 118 4.61 5.16 -14.98
C THR A 118 4.62 5.88 -13.63
N ASN A 119 5.69 6.62 -13.32
CA ASN A 119 5.78 7.41 -12.10
C ASN A 119 4.76 8.57 -12.07
N ALA A 120 4.50 9.21 -13.21
CA ALA A 120 3.50 10.27 -13.33
C ALA A 120 2.09 9.74 -13.08
N TYR A 121 1.70 8.63 -13.70
CA TYR A 121 0.39 8.00 -13.47
C TYR A 121 0.19 7.56 -12.03
N LEU A 122 1.24 7.05 -11.38
CA LEU A 122 1.18 6.69 -9.96
C LEU A 122 0.89 7.92 -9.08
N ARG A 123 1.55 9.03 -9.35
CA ARG A 123 1.33 10.30 -8.62
C ARG A 123 -0.05 10.88 -8.87
N ILE A 124 -0.53 10.84 -10.10
CA ILE A 124 -1.90 11.25 -10.44
C ILE A 124 -2.92 10.39 -9.69
N GLY A 125 -2.72 9.07 -9.62
CA GLY A 125 -3.58 8.18 -8.84
C GLY A 125 -3.60 8.51 -7.35
N ILE A 126 -2.46 8.87 -6.77
CA ILE A 126 -2.38 9.32 -5.37
C ILE A 126 -3.12 10.64 -5.18
N MET A 127 -2.92 11.60 -6.08
CA MET A 127 -3.59 12.90 -6.04
C MET A 127 -5.12 12.75 -6.11
N LEU A 128 -5.62 11.91 -7.02
CA LEU A 128 -7.06 11.61 -7.12
C LEU A 128 -7.62 11.01 -5.84
N LEU A 129 -6.88 10.11 -5.18
CA LEU A 129 -7.29 9.54 -3.90
C LEU A 129 -7.39 10.60 -2.79
N PHE A 130 -6.44 11.52 -2.70
CA PHE A 130 -6.51 12.63 -1.75
C PHE A 130 -7.70 13.55 -2.04
N PHE A 131 -7.93 13.84 -3.32
CA PHE A 131 -9.06 14.65 -3.75
C PHE A 131 -10.41 14.00 -3.41
N LEU A 132 -10.55 12.70 -3.69
CA LEU A 132 -11.73 11.93 -3.30
C LEU A 132 -11.90 11.88 -1.77
N GLY A 133 -10.81 11.71 -1.03
CA GLY A 133 -10.83 11.74 0.43
C GLY A 133 -11.25 13.12 1.00
N ALA A 134 -10.90 14.20 0.32
CA ALA A 134 -11.30 15.55 0.71
C ALA A 134 -12.76 15.89 0.37
N ILE A 135 -13.34 15.20 -0.64
CA ILE A 135 -14.74 15.38 -1.05
C ILE A 135 -15.68 14.53 -0.19
N LEU A 136 -15.20 13.36 0.34
CA LEU A 136 -16.01 12.61 1.29
C LEU A 136 -16.17 13.45 2.56
N PRO A 137 -17.41 13.86 2.90
CA PRO A 137 -17.65 14.57 4.15
C PRO A 137 -17.23 13.68 5.32
N ASP A 138 -16.67 14.30 6.34
CA ASP A 138 -16.40 13.68 7.64
C ASP A 138 -17.73 13.37 8.35
N ASP A 139 -18.54 12.47 7.78
CA ASP A 139 -19.83 12.06 8.31
C ASP A 139 -19.71 11.18 9.59
N ALA A 140 -18.58 11.27 10.29
CA ALA A 140 -18.47 10.68 11.63
C ALA A 140 -19.42 11.37 12.64
N GLU A 141 -19.94 12.56 12.36
CA GLU A 141 -20.90 13.25 13.22
C GLU A 141 -22.37 12.85 12.97
N GLN A 142 -22.71 12.21 11.85
CA GLN A 142 -24.12 11.87 11.55
C GLN A 142 -24.54 10.44 11.96
N MET A 143 -23.66 9.65 12.55
CA MET A 143 -23.99 8.34 13.11
C MET A 143 -24.06 8.34 14.65
N ARG A 144 -24.35 9.49 15.24
CA ARG A 144 -24.72 9.59 16.67
C ARG A 144 -26.20 9.60 16.89
#